data_c93cf59f265c16084a776195b2914a56
#
_entry.id   c93cf59f265c16084a776195b2914a56
#
_cell.length_a   1.000
_cell.length_b   1.000
_cell.length_c   1.000
_cell.angle_alpha   90.00
_cell.angle_beta   90.00
_cell.angle_gamma   90.00
#
_symmetry.space_group_name_H-M   'P 1'
#
loop_
_entity.id
_entity.type
_entity.pdbx_description
1 polymer ?
#
loop_
_entity_poly.entity_id
_entity_poly.type
_entity_poly.pdbx_seq_one_letter_code
_entity_poly.pdbx_strand_id
1 'polypeptide(L)'
;AAWNLAMKDSGDRLVAAWAIMGVGGLASVPVLAALGPPPSAALGWLGVSVCIHVGYALALARAYELTDLAVAYPVARGTAPLLVTIGGVTLLGDSIAPLGVVGVVVVSAALMSMMRRGSLAGYRWAVLTGLFIAGYTLSDGAGVRAGDDAIRYIAVLFVLQTLVLSVVVLRMRGSGAMAAAVRAQPLRLTLAGLGGVTAYLLVLIA
;
A
#
# COMPACT_ATOMS: atom_id res chain seq x y z
N ALA A 1 -1.26 9.34 -6.00
CA ALA A 1 -2.58 10.00 -6.07
C ALA A 1 -3.49 9.40 -7.15
N ALA A 2 -3.02 9.21 -8.40
CA ALA A 2 -3.85 8.75 -9.52
C ALA A 2 -4.55 7.39 -9.28
N TRP A 3 -3.87 6.40 -8.75
CA TRP A 3 -4.44 5.08 -8.49
C TRP A 3 -5.55 5.11 -7.40
N ASN A 4 -5.42 6.01 -6.41
CA ASN A 4 -6.46 6.21 -5.39
C ASN A 4 -7.74 6.78 -6.01
N LEU A 5 -7.61 7.70 -6.98
CA LEU A 5 -8.75 8.22 -7.73
C LEU A 5 -9.37 7.12 -8.60
N ALA A 6 -8.54 6.32 -9.28
CA ALA A 6 -9.02 5.18 -10.07
C ALA A 6 -9.81 4.19 -9.23
N MET A 7 -9.36 3.92 -8.00
CA MET A 7 -10.05 3.06 -7.05
C MET A 7 -11.34 3.67 -6.53
N LYS A 8 -11.35 4.96 -6.15
CA LYS A 8 -12.55 5.65 -5.61
C LYS A 8 -13.69 5.71 -6.62
N ASP A 9 -13.40 5.92 -7.90
CA ASP A 9 -14.38 6.05 -8.97
C ASP A 9 -14.90 4.68 -9.48
N SER A 10 -14.34 3.57 -9.01
CA SER A 10 -14.79 2.23 -9.39
C SER A 10 -16.04 1.81 -8.61
N GLY A 11 -16.86 0.95 -9.20
CA GLY A 11 -18.09 0.43 -8.55
C GLY A 11 -17.77 -0.39 -7.29
N ASP A 12 -16.81 -1.31 -7.36
CA ASP A 12 -16.30 -2.08 -6.20
C ASP A 12 -14.85 -1.71 -5.93
N ARG A 13 -14.61 -0.98 -4.82
CA ARG A 13 -13.30 -0.45 -4.41
C ARG A 13 -12.30 -1.56 -4.10
N LEU A 14 -12.77 -2.67 -3.51
CA LEU A 14 -11.88 -3.79 -3.16
C LEU A 14 -11.41 -4.52 -4.42
N VAL A 15 -12.32 -4.77 -5.37
CA VAL A 15 -11.97 -5.40 -6.65
C VAL A 15 -11.03 -4.50 -7.46
N ALA A 16 -11.25 -3.18 -7.42
CA ALA A 16 -10.35 -2.22 -8.08
C ALA A 16 -8.96 -2.20 -7.42
N ALA A 17 -8.88 -2.21 -6.08
CA ALA A 17 -7.60 -2.33 -5.37
C ALA A 17 -6.85 -3.61 -5.76
N TRP A 18 -7.55 -4.74 -5.80
CA TRP A 18 -6.99 -6.02 -6.26
C TRP A 18 -6.47 -5.94 -7.70
N ALA A 19 -7.24 -5.38 -8.62
CA ALA A 19 -6.82 -5.29 -10.02
C ALA A 19 -5.59 -4.38 -10.21
N ILE A 20 -5.54 -3.24 -9.51
CA ILE A 20 -4.41 -2.31 -9.52
C ILE A 20 -3.16 -2.99 -8.94
N MET A 21 -3.26 -3.64 -7.78
CA MET A 21 -2.16 -4.37 -7.15
C MET A 21 -1.74 -5.59 -7.99
N GLY A 22 -2.70 -6.25 -8.63
CA GLY A 22 -2.47 -7.38 -9.53
C GLY A 22 -1.57 -7.04 -10.72
N VAL A 23 -1.68 -5.84 -11.27
CA VAL A 23 -0.74 -5.37 -12.31
C VAL A 23 0.69 -5.33 -11.77
N GLY A 24 0.88 -4.87 -10.54
CA GLY A 24 2.18 -4.88 -9.86
C GLY A 24 2.74 -6.31 -9.71
N GLY A 25 1.90 -7.23 -9.25
CA GLY A 25 2.26 -8.64 -9.14
C GLY A 25 2.66 -9.25 -10.47
N LEU A 26 1.87 -9.05 -11.52
CA LEU A 26 2.17 -9.55 -12.88
C LEU A 26 3.47 -8.94 -13.44
N ALA A 27 3.69 -7.64 -13.26
CA ALA A 27 4.91 -6.96 -13.69
C ALA A 27 6.16 -7.46 -12.93
N SER A 28 5.99 -7.98 -11.72
CA SER A 28 7.07 -8.51 -10.88
C SER A 28 7.46 -9.95 -11.23
N VAL A 29 6.60 -10.72 -11.92
CA VAL A 29 6.90 -12.12 -12.28
C VAL A 29 8.18 -12.28 -13.09
N PRO A 30 8.43 -11.54 -14.19
CA PRO A 30 9.67 -11.68 -14.96
C PRO A 30 10.91 -11.27 -14.13
N VAL A 31 10.78 -10.29 -13.23
CA VAL A 31 11.87 -9.89 -12.33
C VAL A 31 12.22 -11.03 -11.37
N LEU A 32 11.19 -11.64 -10.77
CA LEU A 32 11.37 -12.79 -9.88
C LEU A 32 11.96 -14.00 -10.62
N ALA A 33 11.53 -14.25 -11.86
CA ALA A 33 12.07 -15.34 -12.68
C ALA A 33 13.54 -15.14 -13.04
N ALA A 34 13.95 -13.89 -13.25
CA ALA A 34 15.34 -13.55 -13.60
C ALA A 34 16.28 -13.54 -12.40
N LEU A 35 15.83 -12.99 -11.25
CA LEU A 35 16.67 -12.75 -10.08
C LEU A 35 16.52 -13.81 -8.98
N GLY A 36 15.43 -14.59 -8.99
CA GLY A 36 15.09 -15.54 -7.94
C GLY A 36 14.56 -14.88 -6.64
N PRO A 37 14.28 -15.68 -5.59
CA PRO A 37 13.77 -15.17 -4.32
C PRO A 37 14.84 -14.40 -3.54
N PRO A 38 14.43 -13.53 -2.61
CA PRO A 38 15.35 -12.85 -1.71
C PRO A 38 15.96 -13.83 -0.68
N PRO A 39 17.03 -13.44 0.00
CA PRO A 39 17.63 -14.22 1.08
C PRO A 39 16.60 -14.62 2.15
N SER A 40 16.83 -15.76 2.78
CA SER A 40 15.91 -16.32 3.80
C SER A 40 15.65 -15.39 4.99
N ALA A 41 16.61 -14.54 5.34
CA ALA A 41 16.47 -13.54 6.40
C ALA A 41 15.33 -12.53 6.14
N ALA A 42 14.96 -12.30 4.88
CA ALA A 42 13.87 -11.41 4.50
C ALA A 42 12.49 -12.07 4.55
N LEU A 43 12.40 -13.41 4.57
CA LEU A 43 11.13 -14.13 4.38
C LEU A 43 10.12 -13.89 5.51
N GLY A 44 10.58 -13.77 6.75
CA GLY A 44 9.73 -13.46 7.90
C GLY A 44 9.05 -12.08 7.73
N TRP A 45 9.83 -11.08 7.34
CA TRP A 45 9.33 -9.74 7.06
C TRP A 45 8.36 -9.69 5.88
N LEU A 46 8.63 -10.45 4.82
CA LEU A 46 7.71 -10.61 3.68
C LEU A 46 6.35 -11.16 4.11
N GLY A 47 6.34 -12.21 4.93
CA GLY A 47 5.11 -12.80 5.44
C GLY A 47 4.27 -11.80 6.24
N VAL A 48 4.89 -11.06 7.15
CA VAL A 48 4.25 -10.00 7.94
C VAL A 48 3.74 -8.89 7.01
N SER A 49 4.57 -8.41 6.09
CA SER A 49 4.23 -7.33 5.17
C SER A 49 3.05 -7.70 4.27
N VAL A 50 3.02 -8.90 3.70
CA VAL A 50 1.89 -9.38 2.87
C VAL A 50 0.57 -9.33 3.64
N CYS A 51 0.55 -9.79 4.89
CA CYS A 51 -0.65 -9.72 5.74
C CYS A 51 -1.10 -8.27 5.96
N ILE A 52 -0.15 -7.38 6.24
CA ILE A 52 -0.41 -5.95 6.46
C ILE A 52 -0.92 -5.29 5.16
N HIS A 53 -0.36 -5.61 4.00
CA HIS A 53 -0.80 -5.09 2.71
C HIS A 53 -2.22 -5.53 2.34
N VAL A 54 -2.59 -6.76 2.65
CA VAL A 54 -3.97 -7.23 2.48
C VAL A 54 -4.92 -6.46 3.41
N GLY A 55 -4.54 -6.31 4.68
CA GLY A 55 -5.27 -5.47 5.64
C GLY A 55 -5.42 -4.02 5.17
N TYR A 56 -4.35 -3.44 4.63
CA TYR A 56 -4.35 -2.13 3.99
C TYR A 56 -5.37 -2.02 2.85
N ALA A 57 -5.38 -3.00 1.92
CA ALA A 57 -6.32 -2.98 0.79
C ALA A 57 -7.78 -3.02 1.27
N LEU A 58 -8.08 -3.84 2.27
CA LEU A 58 -9.41 -3.95 2.87
C LEU A 58 -9.80 -2.65 3.59
N ALA A 59 -8.91 -2.10 4.41
CA ALA A 59 -9.16 -0.87 5.17
C ALA A 59 -9.36 0.33 4.24
N LEU A 60 -8.53 0.47 3.21
CA LEU A 60 -8.64 1.54 2.23
C LEU A 60 -9.93 1.45 1.42
N ALA A 61 -10.28 0.24 0.96
CA ALA A 61 -11.54 0.02 0.26
C ALA A 61 -12.73 0.45 1.13
N ARG A 62 -12.72 0.05 2.41
CA ARG A 62 -13.77 0.41 3.36
C ARG A 62 -13.80 1.89 3.68
N ALA A 63 -12.65 2.55 3.83
CA ALA A 63 -12.58 4.00 4.00
C ALA A 63 -13.25 4.72 2.81
N TYR A 64 -12.95 4.30 1.58
CA TYR A 64 -13.53 4.90 0.38
C TYR A 64 -15.02 4.57 0.14
N GLU A 65 -15.55 3.53 0.76
CA GLU A 65 -16.99 3.28 0.79
C GLU A 65 -17.72 4.25 1.74
N LEU A 66 -17.10 4.59 2.88
CA LEU A 66 -17.73 5.31 3.98
C LEU A 66 -17.51 6.82 3.96
N THR A 67 -16.52 7.31 3.20
CA THR A 67 -16.21 8.74 3.12
C THR A 67 -15.56 9.12 1.79
N ASP A 68 -15.48 10.42 1.54
CA ASP A 68 -14.85 10.94 0.35
C ASP A 68 -13.33 10.82 0.34
N LEU A 69 -12.75 10.79 -0.87
CA LEU A 69 -11.30 10.81 -1.07
C LEU A 69 -10.65 12.01 -0.37
N ALA A 70 -11.33 13.17 -0.39
CA ALA A 70 -10.88 14.39 0.27
C ALA A 70 -10.80 14.28 1.81
N VAL A 71 -11.36 13.22 2.40
CA VAL A 71 -11.23 12.89 3.83
C VAL A 71 -10.28 11.73 4.02
N ALA A 72 -10.55 10.59 3.36
CA ALA A 72 -9.80 9.36 3.58
C ALA A 72 -8.31 9.51 3.22
N TYR A 73 -8.01 10.15 2.09
CA TYR A 73 -6.64 10.28 1.60
C TYR A 73 -5.74 11.15 2.49
N PRO A 74 -6.13 12.39 2.88
CA PRO A 74 -5.32 13.21 3.77
C PRO A 74 -5.11 12.56 5.14
N VAL A 75 -6.13 11.93 5.72
CA VAL A 75 -6.01 11.26 7.02
C VAL A 75 -5.03 10.09 6.94
N ALA A 76 -5.21 9.16 6.00
CA ALA A 76 -4.33 8.00 5.86
C ALA A 76 -2.88 8.39 5.53
N ARG A 77 -2.69 9.37 4.65
CA ARG A 77 -1.36 9.84 4.22
C ARG A 77 -0.72 10.82 5.18
N GLY A 78 -1.49 11.55 5.99
CA GLY A 78 -0.96 12.45 7.00
C GLY A 78 -0.55 11.72 8.29
N THR A 79 -1.23 10.63 8.65
CA THR A 79 -0.87 9.83 9.84
C THR A 79 0.32 8.90 9.59
N ALA A 80 0.44 8.33 8.40
CA ALA A 80 1.45 7.32 8.11
C ALA A 80 2.90 7.81 8.33
N PRO A 81 3.37 8.96 7.81
CA PRO A 81 4.75 9.42 8.01
C PRO A 81 5.11 9.63 9.48
N LEU A 82 4.17 10.14 10.30
CA LEU A 82 4.37 10.29 11.74
C LEU A 82 4.62 8.94 12.41
N LEU A 83 3.78 7.96 12.09
CA LEU A 83 3.89 6.62 12.67
C LEU A 83 5.14 5.87 12.16
N VAL A 84 5.51 6.04 10.89
CA VAL A 84 6.78 5.49 10.35
C VAL A 84 7.97 6.11 11.04
N THR A 85 7.98 7.43 11.26
CA THR A 85 9.05 8.12 11.97
C THR A 85 9.19 7.60 13.40
N ILE A 86 8.09 7.52 14.14
CA ILE A 86 8.09 7.00 15.51
C ILE A 86 8.55 5.54 15.53
N GLY A 87 7.98 4.70 14.68
CA GLY A 87 8.32 3.27 14.61
C GLY A 87 9.76 3.02 14.13
N GLY A 88 10.25 3.79 13.17
CA GLY A 88 11.64 3.72 12.69
C GLY A 88 12.64 3.98 13.83
N VAL A 89 12.42 5.06 14.57
CA VAL A 89 13.29 5.41 15.71
C VAL A 89 13.16 4.39 16.85
N THR A 90 11.94 4.00 17.23
CA THR A 90 11.72 3.20 18.45
C THR A 90 11.89 1.69 18.23
N LEU A 91 11.56 1.18 17.05
CA LEU A 91 11.58 -0.27 16.77
C LEU A 91 12.78 -0.69 15.92
N LEU A 92 13.24 0.17 15.00
CA LEU A 92 14.31 -0.14 14.06
C LEU A 92 15.63 0.52 14.42
N GLY A 93 15.64 1.45 15.42
CA GLY A 93 16.84 2.16 15.84
C GLY A 93 17.30 3.22 14.83
N ASP A 94 16.42 3.68 13.94
CA ASP A 94 16.75 4.69 12.94
C ASP A 94 17.09 6.03 13.62
N SER A 95 18.06 6.75 13.08
CA SER A 95 18.39 8.11 13.50
C SER A 95 17.81 9.11 12.50
N ILE A 96 17.06 10.10 13.00
CA ILE A 96 16.45 11.12 12.15
C ILE A 96 16.95 12.49 12.57
N ALA A 97 17.49 13.24 11.61
CA ALA A 97 17.92 14.62 11.85
C ALA A 97 16.72 15.48 12.29
N PRO A 98 16.92 16.46 13.18
CA PRO A 98 15.82 17.34 13.64
C PRO A 98 15.05 18.00 12.50
N LEU A 99 15.73 18.38 11.42
CA LEU A 99 15.08 18.95 10.23
C LEU A 99 14.17 17.93 9.54
N GLY A 100 14.52 16.64 9.55
CA GLY A 100 13.68 15.55 9.02
C GLY A 100 12.39 15.42 9.84
N VAL A 101 12.47 15.47 11.16
CA VAL A 101 11.29 15.47 12.04
C VAL A 101 10.37 16.65 11.76
N VAL A 102 10.93 17.85 11.63
CA VAL A 102 10.17 19.06 11.26
C VAL A 102 9.50 18.86 9.90
N GLY A 103 10.21 18.34 8.91
CA GLY A 103 9.65 18.04 7.58
C GLY A 103 8.46 17.10 7.64
N VAL A 104 8.58 15.99 8.39
CA VAL A 104 7.48 15.02 8.57
C VAL A 104 6.28 15.68 9.24
N VAL A 105 6.47 16.45 10.29
CA VAL A 105 5.38 17.16 10.99
C VAL A 105 4.69 18.15 10.05
N VAL A 106 5.45 18.96 9.31
CA VAL A 106 4.89 19.94 8.36
C VAL A 106 4.09 19.26 7.26
N VAL A 107 4.62 18.19 6.64
CA VAL A 107 3.91 17.44 5.59
C VAL A 107 2.64 16.81 6.15
N SER A 108 2.70 16.19 7.32
CA SER A 108 1.53 15.58 7.96
C SER A 108 0.47 16.61 8.31
N ALA A 109 0.87 17.75 8.87
CA ALA A 109 -0.04 18.85 9.19
C ALA A 109 -0.67 19.45 7.92
N ALA A 110 0.12 19.64 6.86
CA ALA A 110 -0.37 20.13 5.57
C ALA A 110 -1.39 19.18 4.96
N LEU A 111 -1.13 17.87 4.96
CA LEU A 111 -2.09 16.88 4.48
C LEU A 111 -3.38 16.89 5.31
N MET A 112 -3.25 16.94 6.65
CA MET A 112 -4.41 16.98 7.54
C MET A 112 -5.22 18.27 7.40
N SER A 113 -4.56 19.41 7.11
CA SER A 113 -5.26 20.68 6.87
C SER A 113 -6.14 20.68 5.62
N MET A 114 -5.85 19.80 4.66
CA MET A 114 -6.67 19.59 3.45
C MET A 114 -7.92 18.74 3.72
N MET A 115 -8.04 18.16 4.89
CA MET A 115 -9.14 17.28 5.27
C MET A 115 -10.47 18.04 5.31
N ARG A 116 -11.49 17.49 4.65
CA ARG A 116 -12.86 17.97 4.69
C ARG A 116 -13.67 17.23 5.75
N ARG A 117 -14.86 17.74 6.08
CA ARG A 117 -15.76 17.08 7.03
C ARG A 117 -16.20 15.71 6.48
N GLY A 118 -16.17 14.68 7.32
CA GLY A 118 -16.52 13.32 6.98
C GLY A 118 -17.21 12.58 8.14
N SER A 119 -17.64 11.35 7.90
CA SER A 119 -18.25 10.50 8.93
C SER A 119 -17.19 9.99 9.91
N LEU A 120 -17.57 9.79 11.18
CA LEU A 120 -16.70 9.19 12.19
C LEU A 120 -16.19 7.80 11.76
N ALA A 121 -17.08 7.00 11.14
CA ALA A 121 -16.71 5.69 10.62
C ALA A 121 -15.65 5.81 9.51
N GLY A 122 -15.78 6.77 8.58
CA GLY A 122 -14.81 7.05 7.54
C GLY A 122 -13.45 7.44 8.11
N TYR A 123 -13.42 8.29 9.14
CA TYR A 123 -12.18 8.66 9.83
C TYR A 123 -11.47 7.45 10.46
N ARG A 124 -12.22 6.59 11.17
CA ARG A 124 -11.65 5.39 11.80
C ARG A 124 -10.97 4.47 10.78
N TRP A 125 -11.63 4.23 9.65
CA TRP A 125 -11.05 3.41 8.59
C TRP A 125 -9.87 4.08 7.87
N ALA A 126 -9.89 5.41 7.73
CA ALA A 126 -8.78 6.15 7.17
C ALA A 126 -7.54 6.13 8.10
N VAL A 127 -7.73 6.29 9.42
CA VAL A 127 -6.65 6.13 10.41
C VAL A 127 -6.11 4.72 10.41
N LEU A 128 -6.98 3.70 10.39
CA LEU A 128 -6.57 2.29 10.28
C LEU A 128 -5.77 2.04 9.00
N THR A 129 -6.16 2.65 7.89
CA THR A 129 -5.39 2.61 6.65
C THR A 129 -3.99 3.22 6.84
N GLY A 130 -3.89 4.35 7.54
CA GLY A 130 -2.60 4.98 7.89
C GLY A 130 -1.71 4.10 8.78
N LEU A 131 -2.31 3.39 9.76
CA LEU A 131 -1.61 2.39 10.57
C LEU A 131 -1.06 1.23 9.73
N PHE A 132 -1.85 0.70 8.80
CA PHE A 132 -1.38 -0.32 7.87
C PHE A 132 -0.26 0.20 6.96
N ILE A 133 -0.35 1.46 6.47
CA ILE A 133 0.73 2.08 5.68
C ILE A 133 2.02 2.12 6.50
N ALA A 134 1.96 2.58 7.74
CA ALA A 134 3.13 2.62 8.61
C ALA A 134 3.68 1.21 8.89
N GLY A 135 2.80 0.27 9.19
CA GLY A 135 3.17 -1.11 9.48
C GLY A 135 3.91 -1.79 8.33
N TYR A 136 3.36 -1.75 7.11
CA TYR A 136 4.06 -2.37 5.99
C TYR A 136 5.35 -1.59 5.63
N THR A 137 5.36 -0.26 5.72
CA THR A 137 6.57 0.52 5.43
C THR A 137 7.72 0.15 6.38
N LEU A 138 7.45 0.01 7.67
CA LEU A 138 8.45 -0.44 8.66
C LEU A 138 8.89 -1.89 8.41
N SER A 139 7.93 -2.79 8.15
CA SER A 139 8.21 -4.19 7.85
C SER A 139 9.04 -4.36 6.58
N ASP A 140 8.70 -3.61 5.52
CA ASP A 140 9.42 -3.66 4.26
C ASP A 140 10.81 -3.07 4.37
N GLY A 141 10.96 -1.94 5.07
CA GLY A 141 12.27 -1.36 5.37
C GLY A 141 13.18 -2.31 6.15
N ALA A 142 12.63 -3.03 7.15
CA ALA A 142 13.36 -4.05 7.89
C ALA A 142 13.71 -5.26 7.00
N GLY A 143 12.75 -5.71 6.17
CA GLY A 143 12.94 -6.84 5.27
C GLY A 143 13.96 -6.58 4.16
N VAL A 144 13.96 -5.38 3.58
CA VAL A 144 14.97 -4.96 2.59
C VAL A 144 16.35 -4.92 3.23
N ARG A 145 16.49 -4.35 4.43
CA ARG A 145 17.78 -4.35 5.17
C ARG A 145 18.26 -5.75 5.50
N ALA A 146 17.36 -6.65 5.90
CA ALA A 146 17.71 -8.04 6.23
C ALA A 146 18.14 -8.85 5.01
N GLY A 147 17.60 -8.55 3.83
CA GLY A 147 17.88 -9.23 2.56
C GLY A 147 18.95 -8.55 1.70
N ASP A 148 19.30 -7.31 1.99
CA ASP A 148 20.21 -6.47 1.22
C ASP A 148 19.91 -6.43 -0.30
N ASP A 149 18.62 -6.58 -0.66
CA ASP A 149 18.15 -6.58 -2.05
C ASP A 149 16.69 -6.10 -2.14
N ALA A 150 16.52 -4.81 -2.34
CA ALA A 150 15.21 -4.19 -2.44
C ALA A 150 14.41 -4.69 -3.66
N ILE A 151 15.07 -4.95 -4.79
CA ILE A 151 14.40 -5.34 -6.04
C ILE A 151 13.77 -6.72 -5.91
N ARG A 152 14.54 -7.72 -5.40
CA ARG A 152 14.01 -9.07 -5.14
C ARG A 152 12.92 -9.05 -4.10
N TYR A 153 13.13 -8.30 -3.00
CA TYR A 153 12.14 -8.16 -1.94
C TYR A 153 10.80 -7.65 -2.49
N ILE A 154 10.82 -6.54 -3.23
CA ILE A 154 9.63 -5.92 -3.81
C ILE A 154 8.94 -6.85 -4.82
N ALA A 155 9.74 -7.52 -5.67
CA ALA A 155 9.17 -8.44 -6.66
C ALA A 155 8.39 -9.58 -5.99
N VAL A 156 8.96 -10.21 -4.95
CA VAL A 156 8.28 -11.27 -4.20
C VAL A 156 7.08 -10.72 -3.43
N LEU A 157 7.22 -9.56 -2.80
CA LEU A 157 6.13 -8.90 -2.08
C LEU A 157 4.92 -8.68 -2.99
N PHE A 158 5.11 -8.10 -4.17
CA PHE A 158 4.01 -7.82 -5.11
C PHE A 158 3.35 -9.09 -5.64
N VAL A 159 4.12 -10.14 -5.90
CA VAL A 159 3.56 -11.45 -6.30
C VAL A 159 2.74 -12.05 -5.16
N LEU A 160 3.31 -12.16 -3.96
CA LEU A 160 2.64 -12.79 -2.82
C LEU A 160 1.39 -12.02 -2.38
N GLN A 161 1.46 -10.68 -2.26
CA GLN A 161 0.28 -9.90 -1.89
C GLN A 161 -0.84 -10.02 -2.95
N THR A 162 -0.49 -10.10 -4.24
CA THR A 162 -1.47 -10.29 -5.31
C THR A 162 -2.14 -11.66 -5.18
N LEU A 163 -1.38 -12.71 -4.93
CA LEU A 163 -1.93 -14.06 -4.75
C LEU A 163 -2.87 -14.12 -3.54
N VAL A 164 -2.42 -13.63 -2.39
CA VAL A 164 -3.25 -13.65 -1.16
C VAL A 164 -4.49 -12.77 -1.32
N LEU A 165 -4.34 -11.57 -1.86
CA LEU A 165 -5.48 -10.67 -2.10
C LEU A 165 -6.45 -11.25 -3.14
N SER A 166 -5.96 -11.99 -4.15
CA SER A 166 -6.81 -12.69 -5.12
C SER A 166 -7.70 -13.74 -4.45
N VAL A 167 -7.14 -14.51 -3.51
CA VAL A 167 -7.94 -15.47 -2.73
C VAL A 167 -9.00 -14.76 -1.89
N VAL A 168 -8.65 -13.67 -1.22
CA VAL A 168 -9.57 -12.88 -0.41
C VAL A 168 -10.70 -12.31 -1.25
N VAL A 169 -10.38 -11.65 -2.37
CA VAL A 169 -11.38 -11.04 -3.26
C VAL A 169 -12.26 -12.09 -3.91
N LEU A 170 -11.68 -13.22 -4.34
CA LEU A 170 -12.44 -14.34 -4.89
C LEU A 170 -13.49 -14.88 -3.90
N ARG A 171 -13.09 -15.01 -2.63
CA ARG A 171 -14.02 -15.46 -1.56
C ARG A 171 -15.11 -14.44 -1.23
N MET A 172 -14.80 -13.13 -1.28
CA MET A 172 -15.72 -12.06 -0.90
C MET A 172 -16.63 -11.60 -2.05
N ARG A 173 -16.18 -11.65 -3.28
CA ARG A 173 -16.85 -11.02 -4.45
C ARG A 173 -17.10 -11.98 -5.61
N GLY A 174 -16.40 -13.10 -5.66
CA GLY A 174 -16.48 -14.09 -6.74
C GLY A 174 -15.70 -13.70 -7.99
N SER A 175 -15.46 -14.71 -8.87
CA SER A 175 -14.68 -14.54 -10.10
C SER A 175 -15.36 -13.63 -11.14
N GLY A 176 -16.69 -13.59 -11.14
CA GLY A 176 -17.45 -12.73 -12.07
C GLY A 176 -17.18 -11.25 -11.85
N ALA A 177 -17.14 -10.79 -10.59
CA ALA A 177 -16.82 -9.40 -10.25
C ALA A 177 -15.38 -9.04 -10.65
N MET A 178 -14.44 -9.95 -10.42
CA MET A 178 -13.03 -9.79 -10.81
C MET A 178 -12.88 -9.63 -12.33
N ALA A 179 -13.51 -10.52 -13.10
CA ALA A 179 -13.48 -10.47 -14.57
C ALA A 179 -14.15 -9.20 -15.12
N ALA A 180 -15.28 -8.80 -14.55
CA ALA A 180 -16.00 -7.59 -14.95
C ALA A 180 -15.15 -6.33 -14.73
N ALA A 181 -14.47 -6.19 -13.60
CA ALA A 181 -13.62 -5.05 -13.29
C ALA A 181 -12.45 -4.90 -14.28
N VAL A 182 -11.77 -6.02 -14.60
CA VAL A 182 -10.65 -6.02 -15.55
C VAL A 182 -11.13 -5.62 -16.96
N ARG A 183 -12.31 -6.09 -17.39
CA ARG A 183 -12.87 -5.76 -18.71
C ARG A 183 -13.36 -4.32 -18.82
N ALA A 184 -13.88 -3.76 -17.72
CA ALA A 184 -14.49 -2.44 -17.74
C ALA A 184 -13.48 -1.30 -17.97
N GLN A 185 -12.29 -1.37 -17.38
CA GLN A 185 -11.30 -0.28 -17.40
C GLN A 185 -9.84 -0.80 -17.47
N PRO A 186 -9.48 -1.62 -18.47
CA PRO A 186 -8.18 -2.29 -18.48
C PRO A 186 -7.01 -1.31 -18.51
N LEU A 187 -7.06 -0.28 -19.35
CA LEU A 187 -5.98 0.70 -19.47
C LEU A 187 -5.80 1.51 -18.19
N ARG A 188 -6.90 1.96 -17.57
CA ARG A 188 -6.87 2.74 -16.33
C ARG A 188 -6.26 1.95 -15.18
N LEU A 189 -6.65 0.69 -15.04
CA LEU A 189 -6.12 -0.20 -14.00
C LEU A 189 -4.64 -0.51 -14.23
N THR A 190 -4.24 -0.74 -15.48
CA THR A 190 -2.84 -1.01 -15.84
C THR A 190 -1.95 0.21 -15.56
N LEU A 191 -2.33 1.40 -16.00
CA LEU A 191 -1.56 2.62 -15.75
C LEU A 191 -1.49 2.96 -14.26
N ALA A 192 -2.59 2.77 -13.52
CA ALA A 192 -2.62 2.97 -12.08
C ALA A 192 -1.71 1.97 -11.35
N GLY A 193 -1.70 0.70 -11.75
CA GLY A 193 -0.87 -0.35 -11.18
C GLY A 193 0.62 -0.13 -11.45
N LEU A 194 1.00 0.13 -12.71
CA LEU A 194 2.40 0.42 -13.07
C LEU A 194 2.92 1.67 -12.34
N GLY A 195 2.13 2.74 -12.28
CA GLY A 195 2.47 3.93 -11.51
C GLY A 195 2.64 3.66 -10.02
N GLY A 196 1.85 2.74 -9.46
CA GLY A 196 1.97 2.29 -8.07
C GLY A 196 3.27 1.55 -7.80
N VAL A 197 3.63 0.58 -8.65
CA VAL A 197 4.90 -0.17 -8.57
C VAL A 197 6.09 0.76 -8.67
N THR A 198 6.11 1.64 -9.68
CA THR A 198 7.22 2.58 -9.88
C THR A 198 7.40 3.50 -8.67
N ALA A 199 6.28 4.05 -8.15
CA ALA A 199 6.34 4.91 -6.97
C ALA A 199 6.87 4.16 -5.73
N TYR A 200 6.48 2.89 -5.56
CA TYR A 200 6.91 2.08 -4.42
C TYR A 200 8.40 1.70 -4.52
N LEU A 201 8.87 1.32 -5.71
CA LEU A 201 10.29 1.08 -5.98
C LEU A 201 11.14 2.30 -5.62
N LEU A 202 10.74 3.48 -6.06
CA LEU A 202 11.45 4.73 -5.76
C LEU A 202 11.54 5.02 -4.25
N VAL A 203 10.50 4.68 -3.49
CA VAL A 203 10.50 4.88 -2.02
C VAL A 203 11.44 3.91 -1.31
N LEU A 204 11.54 2.65 -1.75
CA LEU A 204 12.38 1.65 -1.08
C LEU A 204 13.85 1.67 -1.51
N ILE A 205 14.18 2.29 -2.65
CA ILE A 205 15.56 2.45 -3.10
C ILE A 205 16.17 3.77 -2.57
N ALA A 206 15.34 4.77 -2.23
CA ALA A 206 15.78 6.06 -1.68
C ALA A 206 16.23 5.96 -0.23
#